data_498733f6eeb0545cc3328bf095e701cf
#
_entry.id   498733f6eeb0545cc3328bf095e701cf
#
_cell.length_a   1.000
_cell.length_b   1.000
_cell.length_c   1.000
_cell.angle_alpha   90.00
_cell.angle_beta   90.00
_cell.angle_gamma   90.00
#
_symmetry.space_group_name_H-M   'P 1'
#
loop_
_entity.id
_entity.type
_entity.pdbx_description
1 polymer ?
#
loop_
_entity_poly.entity_id
_entity_poly.type
_entity_poly.pdbx_seq_one_letter_code
_entity_poly.pdbx_strand_id
1 'polypeptide(L)'
;MLCMAVAVMGGLASCEEHTDEYEGSLKVGNILLADNSIVSPQGYDSKNQTAVGVIFYASRDTALVVSRYELGSYAYADSLGTVGSVNSDSRTLCGAENTAALLVSEITTPAAEAVADFRSPMASWALPSAGELRALAAMLPVVAHSMEIIGGEPFADGQYISSTQDGSTSESEQMYYLSVAMPSGFVTSTIKTTPGRVRPVLRLR
;
A
#
# COMPACT_ATOMS: atom_id res chain seq x y z
N MET A 1 68.69 0.91 -39.30
CA MET A 1 67.32 0.34 -39.29
C MET A 1 66.78 0.42 -37.86
N LEU A 2 65.86 1.38 -37.64
CA LEU A 2 65.34 1.70 -36.32
C LEU A 2 63.95 1.08 -36.21
N CYS A 3 63.80 0.05 -35.36
CA CYS A 3 62.45 -0.51 -35.07
C CYS A 3 61.76 0.29 -33.99
N MET A 4 60.71 0.97 -34.38
CA MET A 4 59.79 1.64 -33.45
C MET A 4 58.83 0.58 -32.85
N ALA A 5 58.88 0.40 -31.54
CA ALA A 5 57.89 -0.37 -30.79
C ALA A 5 56.70 0.55 -30.46
N VAL A 6 55.54 0.23 -30.98
CA VAL A 6 54.27 0.87 -30.65
C VAL A 6 53.70 0.21 -29.37
N ALA A 7 53.68 0.89 -28.25
CA ALA A 7 53.02 0.46 -27.04
C ALA A 7 51.51 0.75 -27.17
N VAL A 8 50.69 -0.28 -27.26
CA VAL A 8 49.22 -0.20 -27.14
C VAL A 8 48.90 -0.08 -25.68
N MET A 9 48.51 1.12 -25.24
CA MET A 9 47.88 1.32 -23.94
C MET A 9 46.43 0.87 -24.03
N GLY A 10 46.16 -0.32 -23.51
CA GLY A 10 44.79 -0.80 -23.26
C GLY A 10 44.20 0.04 -22.14
N GLY A 11 43.27 0.93 -22.47
CA GLY A 11 42.43 1.60 -21.50
C GLY A 11 41.53 0.58 -20.81
N LEU A 12 41.73 0.36 -19.52
CA LEU A 12 40.76 -0.28 -18.66
C LEU A 12 39.58 0.66 -18.58
N ALA A 13 38.48 0.33 -19.30
CA ALA A 13 37.19 0.94 -19.04
C ALA A 13 36.81 0.52 -17.62
N SER A 14 36.97 1.41 -16.67
CA SER A 14 36.31 1.32 -15.37
C SER A 14 34.81 1.27 -15.64
N CYS A 15 34.18 0.13 -15.39
CA CYS A 15 32.76 0.13 -15.13
C CYS A 15 32.59 0.98 -13.86
N GLU A 16 32.15 2.22 -14.03
CA GLU A 16 31.53 2.93 -12.91
C GLU A 16 30.39 2.06 -12.45
N GLU A 17 30.52 1.49 -11.24
CA GLU A 17 29.38 0.96 -10.53
C GLU A 17 28.36 2.10 -10.46
N HIS A 18 27.28 1.96 -11.22
CA HIS A 18 26.07 2.72 -10.97
C HIS A 18 25.64 2.34 -9.56
N THR A 19 26.10 3.09 -8.57
CA THR A 19 25.45 3.13 -7.27
C THR A 19 24.08 3.71 -7.56
N ASP A 20 23.11 2.81 -7.63
CA ASP A 20 21.74 3.18 -7.85
C ASP A 20 21.35 4.22 -6.79
N GLU A 21 21.00 5.43 -7.23
CA GLU A 21 20.40 6.50 -6.40
C GLU A 21 19.01 6.09 -5.94
N TYR A 22 18.91 4.99 -5.18
CA TYR A 22 17.63 4.41 -4.73
C TYR A 22 17.25 4.85 -3.32
N GLU A 23 18.21 5.39 -2.55
CA GLU A 23 17.92 5.92 -1.23
C GLU A 23 17.10 7.21 -1.31
N GLY A 24 16.00 7.27 -0.56
CA GLY A 24 15.08 8.41 -0.54
C GLY A 24 14.08 8.50 -1.68
N SER A 25 14.09 7.59 -2.65
CA SER A 25 13.20 7.67 -3.81
C SER A 25 11.84 7.01 -3.58
N LEU A 26 10.78 7.62 -4.13
CA LEU A 26 9.42 7.06 -4.14
C LEU A 26 9.33 5.94 -5.19
N LYS A 27 9.85 4.75 -4.89
CA LYS A 27 9.79 3.58 -5.78
C LYS A 27 9.04 2.42 -5.14
N VAL A 28 8.31 1.68 -5.96
CA VAL A 28 7.63 0.44 -5.51
C VAL A 28 8.66 -0.55 -4.99
N GLY A 29 8.39 -1.12 -3.83
CA GLY A 29 9.29 -2.02 -3.11
C GLY A 29 10.18 -1.32 -2.09
N ASN A 30 10.38 0.01 -2.14
CA ASN A 30 11.12 0.71 -1.11
C ASN A 30 10.36 0.75 0.22
N ILE A 31 11.11 0.86 1.29
CA ILE A 31 10.68 0.72 2.68
C ILE A 31 10.58 2.11 3.30
N LEU A 32 9.42 2.43 3.89
CA LEU A 32 9.24 3.61 4.72
C LEU A 32 9.66 3.31 6.16
N LEU A 33 10.49 4.16 6.73
CA LEU A 33 10.97 4.07 8.10
C LEU A 33 10.18 4.98 9.07
N ALA A 34 10.32 4.73 10.35
CA ALA A 34 9.64 5.48 11.42
C ALA A 34 10.09 6.94 11.54
N ASP A 35 11.26 7.28 11.03
CA ASP A 35 11.80 8.65 10.93
C ASP A 35 11.38 9.38 9.64
N ASN A 36 10.48 8.79 8.87
CA ASN A 36 9.98 9.26 7.57
C ASN A 36 11.01 9.18 6.43
N SER A 37 12.15 8.56 6.63
CA SER A 37 13.10 8.26 5.55
C SER A 37 12.65 7.05 4.73
N ILE A 38 13.16 6.95 3.50
CA ILE A 38 12.86 5.85 2.58
C ILE A 38 14.19 5.20 2.20
N VAL A 39 14.24 3.89 2.32
CA VAL A 39 15.41 3.10 1.96
C VAL A 39 15.04 1.99 0.97
N SER A 40 16.01 1.54 0.19
CA SER A 40 15.83 0.34 -0.63
C SER A 40 15.82 -0.91 0.25
N PRO A 41 15.28 -2.04 -0.25
CA PRO A 41 15.36 -3.32 0.47
C PRO A 41 16.80 -3.73 0.81
N GLN A 42 17.75 -3.41 -0.08
CA GLN A 42 19.18 -3.71 0.10
C GLN A 42 19.85 -2.78 1.14
N GLY A 43 19.35 -1.55 1.28
CA GLY A 43 19.86 -0.56 2.24
C GLY A 43 19.23 -0.66 3.63
N TYR A 44 18.23 -1.53 3.83
CA TYR A 44 17.55 -1.66 5.11
C TYR A 44 18.42 -2.37 6.16
N ASP A 45 18.66 -1.69 7.28
CA ASP A 45 19.36 -2.23 8.46
C ASP A 45 18.39 -2.48 9.62
N SER A 46 17.96 -3.72 9.80
CA SER A 46 17.00 -4.12 10.84
C SER A 46 17.50 -3.89 12.27
N LYS A 47 18.81 -3.65 12.49
CA LYS A 47 19.36 -3.39 13.82
C LYS A 47 19.24 -1.92 14.23
N ASN A 48 19.29 -1.00 13.27
CA ASN A 48 19.33 0.43 13.52
C ASN A 48 18.12 1.18 12.96
N GLN A 49 17.27 0.53 12.16
CA GLN A 49 16.13 1.14 11.50
C GLN A 49 14.82 0.44 11.88
N THR A 50 13.74 1.21 11.96
CA THR A 50 12.39 0.69 12.23
C THR A 50 11.52 0.91 11.00
N ALA A 51 11.23 -0.16 10.26
CA ALA A 51 10.33 -0.12 9.12
C ALA A 51 8.87 -0.02 9.58
N VAL A 52 8.06 0.79 8.88
CA VAL A 52 6.61 0.93 9.13
C VAL A 52 5.76 0.37 7.98
N GLY A 53 6.30 0.29 6.77
CA GLY A 53 5.59 -0.26 5.62
C GLY A 53 6.42 -0.26 4.35
N VAL A 54 5.81 -0.70 3.25
CA VAL A 54 6.41 -0.85 1.92
C VAL A 54 5.63 -0.05 0.89
N ILE A 55 6.32 0.68 0.02
CA ILE A 55 5.70 1.42 -1.10
C ILE A 55 5.18 0.43 -2.13
N PHE A 56 3.88 0.49 -2.44
CA PHE A 56 3.26 -0.35 -3.47
C PHE A 56 2.77 0.42 -4.71
N TYR A 57 2.71 1.74 -4.62
CA TYR A 57 2.37 2.63 -5.72
C TYR A 57 3.23 3.88 -5.63
N ALA A 58 3.72 4.36 -6.76
CA ALA A 58 4.47 5.60 -6.85
C ALA A 58 4.15 6.33 -8.16
N SER A 59 3.98 7.63 -8.05
CA SER A 59 3.90 8.59 -9.15
C SER A 59 4.90 9.71 -8.90
N ARG A 60 4.90 10.77 -9.75
CA ARG A 60 5.87 11.86 -9.63
C ARG A 60 5.90 12.46 -8.21
N ASP A 61 4.74 12.71 -7.61
CA ASP A 61 4.61 13.50 -6.38
C ASP A 61 3.83 12.76 -5.28
N THR A 62 3.53 11.47 -5.46
CA THR A 62 2.72 10.70 -4.50
C THR A 62 3.19 9.27 -4.46
N ALA A 63 3.29 8.71 -3.26
CA ALA A 63 3.43 7.27 -3.07
C ALA A 63 2.38 6.75 -2.11
N LEU A 64 2.01 5.47 -2.27
CA LEU A 64 1.16 4.74 -1.32
C LEU A 64 1.99 3.64 -0.67
N VAL A 65 1.92 3.60 0.65
CA VAL A 65 2.62 2.65 1.50
C VAL A 65 1.61 1.72 2.14
N VAL A 66 1.85 0.42 2.09
CA VAL A 66 1.07 -0.56 2.84
C VAL A 66 1.74 -0.84 4.19
N SER A 67 0.94 -0.93 5.25
CA SER A 67 1.42 -1.24 6.60
C SER A 67 2.12 -2.60 6.66
N ARG A 68 3.17 -2.71 7.48
CA ARG A 68 3.79 -3.98 7.81
C ARG A 68 2.89 -4.94 8.62
N TYR A 69 1.77 -4.44 9.18
CA TYR A 69 0.83 -5.20 9.99
C TYR A 69 -0.56 -5.25 9.37
N GLU A 70 -1.23 -6.38 9.53
CA GLU A 70 -2.66 -6.55 9.30
C GLU A 70 -3.40 -6.34 10.63
N LEU A 71 -4.54 -5.68 10.62
CA LEU A 71 -5.30 -5.39 11.85
C LEU A 71 -6.29 -6.50 12.23
N GLY A 72 -6.40 -7.53 11.39
CA GLY A 72 -7.38 -8.60 11.55
C GLY A 72 -8.60 -8.42 10.65
N SER A 73 -9.75 -8.96 11.09
CA SER A 73 -10.98 -9.00 10.30
C SER A 73 -12.07 -8.15 10.96
N TYR A 74 -12.64 -7.21 10.19
CA TYR A 74 -13.68 -6.28 10.63
C TYR A 74 -14.81 -6.22 9.61
N ALA A 75 -15.99 -5.77 10.01
CA ALA A 75 -17.05 -5.42 9.07
C ALA A 75 -16.80 -4.02 8.49
N TYR A 76 -17.28 -3.78 7.27
CA TYR A 76 -17.28 -2.44 6.67
C TYR A 76 -18.18 -1.49 7.45
N ALA A 77 -19.40 -1.96 7.80
CA ALA A 77 -20.35 -1.28 8.65
C ALA A 77 -21.06 -2.30 9.56
N ASP A 78 -21.58 -1.86 10.70
CA ASP A 78 -22.30 -2.70 11.66
C ASP A 78 -23.75 -2.98 11.23
N SER A 79 -24.29 -2.16 10.32
CA SER A 79 -25.63 -2.28 9.76
C SER A 79 -25.66 -1.89 8.27
N LEU A 80 -26.78 -2.19 7.63
CA LEU A 80 -27.02 -1.79 6.24
C LEU A 80 -27.52 -0.36 6.18
N GLY A 81 -27.24 0.33 5.09
CA GLY A 81 -27.62 1.72 4.87
C GLY A 81 -26.52 2.54 4.20
N THR A 82 -26.78 3.79 3.92
CA THR A 82 -25.80 4.73 3.33
C THR A 82 -24.84 5.21 4.40
N VAL A 83 -23.55 5.09 4.16
CA VAL A 83 -22.45 5.49 5.08
C VAL A 83 -21.79 6.81 4.66
N GLY A 84 -22.55 7.75 4.19
CA GLY A 84 -22.04 9.09 3.85
C GLY A 84 -21.50 9.21 2.42
N SER A 85 -20.78 10.29 2.14
CA SER A 85 -20.29 10.67 0.81
C SER A 85 -18.99 9.95 0.45
N VAL A 86 -19.04 8.63 0.36
CA VAL A 86 -17.89 7.79 -0.02
C VAL A 86 -17.80 7.70 -1.54
N ASN A 87 -16.61 7.88 -2.10
CA ASN A 87 -16.39 7.67 -3.53
C ASN A 87 -16.54 6.17 -3.87
N SER A 88 -17.43 5.86 -4.82
CA SER A 88 -17.76 4.50 -5.25
C SER A 88 -17.03 4.04 -6.51
N ASP A 89 -16.16 4.85 -7.14
CA ASP A 89 -15.35 4.41 -8.29
C ASP A 89 -14.23 3.48 -7.83
N SER A 90 -14.34 2.21 -8.25
CA SER A 90 -13.38 1.14 -7.91
C SER A 90 -11.96 1.33 -8.46
N ARG A 91 -11.71 2.40 -9.24
CA ARG A 91 -10.40 2.71 -9.83
C ARG A 91 -9.70 3.87 -9.14
N THR A 92 -10.43 4.66 -8.36
CA THR A 92 -9.89 5.87 -7.73
C THR A 92 -9.04 5.51 -6.50
N LEU A 93 -7.91 6.21 -6.36
CA LEU A 93 -7.02 6.09 -5.20
C LEU A 93 -7.44 7.13 -4.15
N CYS A 94 -8.45 6.81 -3.35
CA CYS A 94 -9.12 7.75 -2.44
C CYS A 94 -9.37 7.15 -1.04
N GLY A 95 -8.50 6.23 -0.60
CA GLY A 95 -8.67 5.57 0.70
C GLY A 95 -8.73 6.54 1.88
N ALA A 96 -7.88 7.57 1.88
CA ALA A 96 -7.84 8.56 2.95
C ALA A 96 -9.14 9.39 3.00
N GLU A 97 -9.61 9.87 1.87
CA GLU A 97 -10.84 10.65 1.73
C GLU A 97 -12.07 9.82 2.12
N ASN A 98 -12.13 8.57 1.63
CA ASN A 98 -13.21 7.66 1.98
C ASN A 98 -13.19 7.29 3.47
N THR A 99 -12.02 7.03 4.06
CA THR A 99 -11.90 6.74 5.49
C THR A 99 -12.42 7.90 6.33
N ALA A 100 -12.07 9.13 5.98
CA ALA A 100 -12.58 10.31 6.68
C ALA A 100 -14.11 10.42 6.59
N ALA A 101 -14.71 10.11 5.44
CA ALA A 101 -16.17 10.09 5.26
C ALA A 101 -16.83 8.96 6.07
N LEU A 102 -16.22 7.78 6.15
CA LEU A 102 -16.71 6.66 6.96
C LEU A 102 -16.70 6.99 8.45
N LEU A 103 -15.66 7.63 8.96
CA LEU A 103 -15.52 7.97 10.39
C LEU A 103 -16.54 9.01 10.89
N VAL A 104 -17.15 9.77 10.00
CA VAL A 104 -18.21 10.74 10.36
C VAL A 104 -19.62 10.24 10.00
N SER A 105 -19.74 8.98 9.58
CA SER A 105 -21.02 8.33 9.28
C SER A 105 -21.87 8.16 10.54
N GLU A 106 -23.20 8.20 10.38
CA GLU A 106 -24.15 7.84 11.46
C GLU A 106 -24.15 6.33 11.74
N ILE A 107 -23.74 5.52 10.75
CA ILE A 107 -23.58 4.07 10.89
C ILE A 107 -22.13 3.81 11.31
N THR A 108 -21.95 3.01 12.36
CA THR A 108 -20.62 2.58 12.82
C THR A 108 -19.86 1.83 11.72
N THR A 109 -18.60 2.16 11.53
CA THR A 109 -17.75 1.61 10.47
C THR A 109 -16.50 0.94 11.05
N PRO A 110 -16.61 -0.29 11.60
CA PRO A 110 -15.56 -0.92 12.40
C PRO A 110 -14.21 -1.02 11.71
N ALA A 111 -14.18 -1.26 10.40
CA ALA A 111 -12.94 -1.32 9.63
C ALA A 111 -12.22 0.04 9.57
N ALA A 112 -12.96 1.14 9.39
CA ALA A 112 -12.41 2.49 9.36
C ALA A 112 -11.94 2.91 10.76
N GLU A 113 -12.72 2.60 11.80
CA GLU A 113 -12.38 2.86 13.21
C GLU A 113 -11.12 2.10 13.63
N ALA A 114 -10.99 0.82 13.26
CA ALA A 114 -9.79 0.03 13.53
C ALA A 114 -8.54 0.64 12.91
N VAL A 115 -8.65 1.21 11.71
CA VAL A 115 -7.53 1.92 11.07
C VAL A 115 -7.24 3.26 11.75
N ALA A 116 -8.27 4.01 12.17
CA ALA A 116 -8.09 5.26 12.92
C ALA A 116 -7.41 5.04 14.27
N ASP A 117 -7.68 3.91 14.91
CA ASP A 117 -7.06 3.49 16.18
C ASP A 117 -5.69 2.84 16.02
N PHE A 118 -5.25 2.59 14.79
CA PHE A 118 -3.97 1.93 14.54
C PHE A 118 -2.79 2.74 15.05
N ARG A 119 -2.08 2.19 16.03
CA ARG A 119 -0.90 2.81 16.64
C ARG A 119 0.36 2.45 15.83
N SER A 120 0.90 3.45 15.17
CA SER A 120 2.12 3.38 14.36
C SER A 120 2.94 4.64 14.59
N PRO A 121 4.28 4.60 14.40
CA PRO A 121 5.10 5.82 14.39
C PRO A 121 4.62 6.87 13.39
N MET A 122 3.98 6.43 12.30
CA MET A 122 3.40 7.32 11.30
C MET A 122 1.92 7.58 11.60
N ALA A 123 1.48 8.80 11.39
CA ALA A 123 0.06 9.20 11.44
C ALA A 123 -0.62 9.06 10.07
N SER A 124 -1.95 9.24 10.06
CA SER A 124 -2.75 9.33 8.82
C SER A 124 -2.86 8.04 8.00
N TRP A 125 -2.81 6.89 8.64
CA TRP A 125 -3.20 5.64 8.02
C TRP A 125 -4.69 5.65 7.66
N ALA A 126 -5.03 5.00 6.55
CA ALA A 126 -6.38 4.93 6.03
C ALA A 126 -6.77 3.51 5.63
N LEU A 127 -8.07 3.24 5.62
CA LEU A 127 -8.63 2.06 4.99
C LEU A 127 -8.49 2.21 3.47
N PRO A 128 -7.78 1.33 2.77
CA PRO A 128 -7.52 1.49 1.35
C PRO A 128 -8.80 1.53 0.52
N SER A 129 -8.82 2.28 -0.57
CA SER A 129 -9.86 2.17 -1.59
C SER A 129 -9.72 0.87 -2.41
N ALA A 130 -10.75 0.48 -3.15
CA ALA A 130 -10.67 -0.66 -4.06
C ALA A 130 -9.58 -0.47 -5.13
N GLY A 131 -9.40 0.76 -5.63
CA GLY A 131 -8.33 1.11 -6.56
C GLY A 131 -6.93 0.91 -5.95
N GLU A 132 -6.76 1.31 -4.70
CA GLU A 132 -5.49 1.13 -3.97
C GLU A 132 -5.18 -0.36 -3.70
N LEU A 133 -6.17 -1.16 -3.29
CA LEU A 133 -5.99 -2.62 -3.12
C LEU A 133 -5.68 -3.32 -4.44
N ARG A 134 -6.29 -2.90 -5.55
CA ARG A 134 -5.96 -3.44 -6.88
C ARG A 134 -4.54 -3.09 -7.30
N ALA A 135 -4.10 -1.86 -7.04
CA ALA A 135 -2.72 -1.45 -7.28
C ALA A 135 -1.73 -2.26 -6.43
N LEU A 136 -2.06 -2.51 -5.16
CA LEU A 136 -1.29 -3.38 -4.28
C LEU A 136 -1.21 -4.82 -4.82
N ALA A 137 -2.33 -5.41 -5.21
CA ALA A 137 -2.38 -6.76 -5.78
C ALA A 137 -1.50 -6.90 -7.03
N ALA A 138 -1.50 -5.89 -7.91
CA ALA A 138 -0.67 -5.88 -9.10
C ALA A 138 0.84 -5.85 -8.80
N MET A 139 1.24 -5.26 -7.66
CA MET A 139 2.65 -5.16 -7.23
C MET A 139 3.00 -6.16 -6.12
N LEU A 140 2.08 -7.07 -5.78
CA LEU A 140 2.21 -7.94 -4.62
C LEU A 140 3.53 -8.74 -4.57
N PRO A 141 4.07 -9.30 -5.67
CA PRO A 141 5.34 -10.03 -5.60
C PRO A 141 6.51 -9.17 -5.12
N VAL A 142 6.59 -7.92 -5.58
CA VAL A 142 7.64 -6.96 -5.18
C VAL A 142 7.45 -6.53 -3.74
N VAL A 143 6.21 -6.19 -3.38
CA VAL A 143 5.86 -5.74 -2.02
C VAL A 143 6.05 -6.84 -0.99
N ALA A 144 5.65 -8.09 -1.31
CA ALA A 144 5.80 -9.23 -0.41
C ALA A 144 7.28 -9.56 -0.13
N HIS A 145 8.16 -9.43 -1.13
CA HIS A 145 9.59 -9.60 -0.94
C HIS A 145 10.16 -8.57 0.05
N SER A 146 9.83 -7.29 -0.12
CA SER A 146 10.28 -6.26 0.82
C SER A 146 9.63 -6.41 2.20
N MET A 147 8.38 -6.89 2.25
CA MET A 147 7.67 -7.18 3.50
C MET A 147 8.38 -8.28 4.30
N GLU A 148 8.87 -9.33 3.64
CA GLU A 148 9.69 -10.38 4.25
C GLU A 148 11.00 -9.82 4.83
N ILE A 149 11.70 -8.95 4.10
CA ILE A 149 12.94 -8.31 4.55
C ILE A 149 12.75 -7.52 5.85
N ILE A 150 11.63 -6.78 5.96
CA ILE A 150 11.33 -5.98 7.17
C ILE A 150 10.69 -6.79 8.31
N GLY A 151 10.53 -8.11 8.15
CA GLY A 151 9.83 -8.96 9.12
C GLY A 151 8.37 -8.53 9.32
N GLY A 152 7.72 -8.07 8.26
CA GLY A 152 6.30 -7.74 8.25
C GLY A 152 5.43 -8.97 8.09
N GLU A 153 4.14 -8.83 8.38
CA GLU A 153 3.17 -9.92 8.23
C GLU A 153 2.93 -10.21 6.74
N PRO A 154 2.90 -11.50 6.32
CA PRO A 154 2.60 -11.86 4.95
C PRO A 154 1.17 -11.47 4.57
N PHE A 155 0.93 -11.30 3.27
CA PHE A 155 -0.43 -11.14 2.76
C PHE A 155 -1.11 -12.51 2.71
N ALA A 156 -2.21 -12.66 3.43
CA ALA A 156 -2.99 -13.88 3.37
C ALA A 156 -3.93 -13.89 2.16
N ASP A 157 -4.20 -15.06 1.62
CA ASP A 157 -5.26 -15.22 0.62
C ASP A 157 -6.62 -14.85 1.21
N GLY A 158 -7.46 -14.21 0.43
CA GLY A 158 -8.81 -13.87 0.83
C GLY A 158 -9.24 -12.44 0.49
N GLN A 159 -10.41 -12.06 1.01
CA GLN A 159 -11.03 -10.76 0.75
C GLN A 159 -10.49 -9.70 1.73
N TYR A 160 -9.97 -8.63 1.17
CA TYR A 160 -9.59 -7.43 1.90
C TYR A 160 -10.67 -6.36 1.76
N ILE A 161 -11.02 -5.72 2.86
CA ILE A 161 -11.99 -4.63 2.88
C ILE A 161 -11.38 -3.40 2.21
N SER A 162 -12.14 -2.80 1.29
CA SER A 162 -11.84 -1.45 0.84
C SER A 162 -12.80 -0.43 1.48
N SER A 163 -12.42 0.83 1.43
CA SER A 163 -13.27 1.95 1.83
C SER A 163 -14.30 2.35 0.75
N THR A 164 -14.36 1.64 -0.37
CA THR A 164 -15.21 1.96 -1.53
C THR A 164 -16.56 1.27 -1.41
N GLN A 165 -17.69 2.02 -1.48
CA GLN A 165 -19.02 1.44 -1.59
C GLN A 165 -19.28 0.90 -3.00
N ASP A 166 -20.23 -0.04 -3.12
CA ASP A 166 -20.76 -0.44 -4.43
C ASP A 166 -21.80 0.56 -4.89
N GLY A 167 -21.41 1.49 -5.72
CA GLY A 167 -22.28 2.53 -6.30
C GLY A 167 -22.96 2.11 -7.61
N SER A 168 -23.07 0.81 -7.92
CA SER A 168 -23.69 0.35 -9.17
C SER A 168 -25.19 0.68 -9.24
N THR A 169 -25.89 0.64 -8.11
CA THR A 169 -27.26 1.10 -7.93
C THR A 169 -27.43 1.72 -6.55
N SER A 170 -28.54 2.47 -6.32
CA SER A 170 -28.88 3.02 -5.00
C SER A 170 -29.12 1.92 -3.95
N GLU A 171 -29.64 0.75 -4.35
CA GLU A 171 -29.82 -0.39 -3.47
C GLU A 171 -28.46 -1.02 -3.12
N SER A 172 -27.59 -1.21 -4.12
CA SER A 172 -26.22 -1.72 -3.91
C SER A 172 -25.42 -0.83 -2.98
N GLU A 173 -25.54 0.49 -3.14
CA GLU A 173 -24.86 1.46 -2.27
C GLU A 173 -25.25 1.32 -0.80
N GLN A 174 -26.51 0.94 -0.50
CA GLN A 174 -26.96 0.70 0.87
C GLN A 174 -26.46 -0.63 1.42
N MET A 175 -26.34 -1.66 0.59
CA MET A 175 -26.11 -3.05 1.01
C MET A 175 -24.63 -3.49 0.94
N TYR A 176 -23.88 -2.99 -0.04
CA TYR A 176 -22.58 -3.58 -0.39
C TYR A 176 -21.44 -2.57 -0.34
N TYR A 177 -20.26 -3.09 -0.06
CA TYR A 177 -18.97 -2.45 -0.33
C TYR A 177 -18.18 -3.31 -1.33
N LEU A 178 -17.12 -2.75 -1.89
CA LEU A 178 -16.22 -3.46 -2.80
C LEU A 178 -15.07 -4.07 -2.01
N SER A 179 -15.02 -5.40 -1.90
CA SER A 179 -13.85 -6.12 -1.40
C SER A 179 -12.91 -6.48 -2.54
N VAL A 180 -11.64 -6.69 -2.23
CA VAL A 180 -10.62 -7.08 -3.21
C VAL A 180 -9.91 -8.34 -2.76
N ALA A 181 -9.91 -9.36 -3.60
CA ALA A 181 -9.24 -10.62 -3.31
C ALA A 181 -7.72 -10.49 -3.51
N MET A 182 -6.94 -10.96 -2.54
CA MET A 182 -5.50 -11.14 -2.69
C MET A 182 -5.19 -12.62 -2.97
N PRO A 183 -4.24 -12.92 -3.88
CA PRO A 183 -3.39 -12.00 -4.64
C PRO A 183 -3.97 -11.51 -5.97
N SER A 184 -5.17 -11.93 -6.35
CA SER A 184 -5.70 -11.76 -7.72
C SER A 184 -6.08 -10.32 -8.09
N GLY A 185 -6.38 -9.47 -7.11
CA GLY A 185 -6.92 -8.12 -7.33
C GLY A 185 -8.39 -8.11 -7.83
N PHE A 186 -9.08 -9.26 -7.77
CA PHE A 186 -10.48 -9.36 -8.19
C PHE A 186 -11.40 -8.62 -7.22
N VAL A 187 -12.26 -7.75 -7.78
CA VAL A 187 -13.20 -6.93 -7.00
C VAL A 187 -14.54 -7.65 -6.89
N THR A 188 -15.11 -7.70 -5.71
CA THR A 188 -16.39 -8.35 -5.41
C THR A 188 -17.27 -7.43 -4.58
N SER A 189 -18.56 -7.33 -4.93
CA SER A 189 -19.57 -6.70 -4.08
C SER A 189 -19.86 -7.61 -2.88
N THR A 190 -19.58 -7.09 -1.69
CA THR A 190 -19.70 -7.85 -0.43
C THR A 190 -20.63 -7.10 0.52
N ILE A 191 -21.51 -7.84 1.22
CA ILE A 191 -22.45 -7.24 2.19
C ILE A 191 -21.67 -6.50 3.28
N LYS A 192 -22.09 -5.28 3.61
CA LYS A 192 -21.39 -4.37 4.53
C LYS A 192 -21.11 -4.96 5.91
N THR A 193 -21.98 -5.83 6.39
CA THR A 193 -21.82 -6.51 7.68
C THR A 193 -20.93 -7.75 7.64
N THR A 194 -20.48 -8.17 6.45
CA THR A 194 -19.56 -9.30 6.30
C THR A 194 -18.12 -8.87 6.62
N PRO A 195 -17.46 -9.52 7.60
CA PRO A 195 -16.07 -9.19 7.92
C PRO A 195 -15.10 -9.56 6.80
N GLY A 196 -14.08 -8.74 6.63
CA GLY A 196 -12.94 -9.00 5.76
C GLY A 196 -11.65 -8.47 6.37
N ARG A 197 -10.51 -8.83 5.77
CA ARG A 197 -9.19 -8.44 6.26
C ARG A 197 -8.95 -6.95 6.10
N VAL A 198 -8.33 -6.34 7.10
CA VAL A 198 -7.99 -4.92 7.10
C VAL A 198 -6.47 -4.74 7.13
N ARG A 199 -5.93 -4.10 6.09
CA ARG A 199 -4.53 -3.73 6.02
C ARG A 199 -4.41 -2.24 5.72
N PRO A 200 -3.92 -1.42 6.65
CA PRO A 200 -3.86 0.04 6.47
C PRO A 200 -2.93 0.45 5.34
N VAL A 201 -3.27 1.57 4.70
CA VAL A 201 -2.42 2.26 3.73
C VAL A 201 -2.15 3.69 4.18
N LEU A 202 -1.01 4.24 3.75
CA LEU A 202 -0.60 5.61 4.01
C LEU A 202 -0.25 6.27 2.69
N ARG A 203 -0.67 7.53 2.50
CA ARG A 203 -0.29 8.34 1.35
C ARG A 203 0.85 9.30 1.74
N LEU A 204 1.95 9.21 1.02
CA LEU A 204 3.04 10.20 1.05
C LEU A 204 2.84 11.22 -0.07
N ARG A 205 3.14 12.48 0.23
CA ARG A 205 3.11 13.60 -0.72
C ARG A 205 4.45 14.32 -0.73
#